data_456c863d96349a91626d401299ed59b7
#
_entry.id   456c863d96349a91626d401299ed59b7
#
_cell.length_a   1.000
_cell.length_b   1.000
_cell.length_c   1.000
_cell.angle_alpha   90.00
_cell.angle_beta   90.00
_cell.angle_gamma   90.00
#
_symmetry.space_group_name_H-M   'P 1'
#
loop_
_entity.id
_entity.type
_entity.pdbx_description
1 polymer ?
#
loop_
_entity_poly.entity_id
_entity_poly.type
_entity_poly.pdbx_seq_one_letter_code
_entity_poly.pdbx_strand_id
1 'polypeptide(L)'
;MIEDFQVKAARYIMELGDWIEKLELLMLVDNLKENVKMYVDRLLSLQNPDGGFPHNWVRGFPSSIIETANAITITSKIGLNSDERIRRAIKFLIEKQLDNGSWVEENLECENGSNEIIVSAEALRALATAGIKGEPVNKGVKYLLECQRDDGLWPKSKVDPNPNLEATGKVIMALHEAKGKMATKAMKSGFEGLMEVFVEKLTKEWDAVSEDALPVIEAILSIQPKNTESIRKIIQAYVKSERWNFTDRRSEDTEKVLKVLKIMSLTDNISKAKVEEELKRLMNLKMKMREIIVKVEDEAREILLSRFEDVGIRRDDYEKKILLGLFIYSLLEQFFWAVDYDPQREFVGLIDRIGRLDNIEKYVNCEDVKKALFRSKALSGVAKRKKEEAAKSISLYTKFLIENGEFESFEDYVNKLTKFTLLEMAPTLSGMTTAKKLGLLLRNYTRGENSAYKLFESMKLSLECFPSVGSKISTLYPYYVIWVYNVWSEMKEYVEPPIDWNTVKPYVNLGLSNMTLKDLRKDPKKAYPAINRLAEELFPEDKAKISILWIAGREWCTKPHKCYGYMGRKCWFYDICGRGTKNEERGKEDMG
;
A
#
# COMPACT_ATOMS: atom_id res chain seq x y z
N MET A 1 1.53 -29.07 11.15
CA MET A 1 0.98 -27.84 11.77
C MET A 1 2.02 -26.71 11.80
N ILE A 2 3.18 -26.88 12.49
CA ILE A 2 4.22 -25.81 12.55
C ILE A 2 4.78 -25.47 11.17
N GLU A 3 5.16 -26.47 10.37
CA GLU A 3 5.64 -26.25 8.99
C GLU A 3 4.58 -25.60 8.09
N ASP A 4 3.32 -26.00 8.22
CA ASP A 4 2.20 -25.38 7.49
C ASP A 4 1.98 -23.92 7.90
N PHE A 5 2.14 -23.63 9.20
CA PHE A 5 2.15 -22.24 9.69
C PHE A 5 3.26 -21.43 9.03
N GLN A 6 4.50 -21.93 8.99
CA GLN A 6 5.66 -21.21 8.44
C GLN A 6 5.50 -20.87 6.97
N VAL A 7 5.02 -21.80 6.16
CA VAL A 7 4.75 -21.59 4.74
C VAL A 7 3.64 -20.57 4.53
N LYS A 8 2.55 -20.66 5.30
CA LYS A 8 1.45 -19.69 5.25
C LYS A 8 1.88 -18.32 5.74
N ALA A 9 2.68 -18.25 6.79
CA ALA A 9 3.24 -17.02 7.32
C ALA A 9 4.16 -16.33 6.30
N ALA A 10 5.06 -17.09 5.67
CA ALA A 10 5.94 -16.56 4.64
C ALA A 10 5.15 -16.01 3.45
N ARG A 11 4.14 -16.73 2.97
CA ARG A 11 3.23 -16.27 1.92
C ARG A 11 2.49 -15.00 2.34
N TYR A 12 2.00 -14.94 3.57
CA TYR A 12 1.27 -13.79 4.11
C TYR A 12 2.14 -12.52 4.15
N ILE A 13 3.40 -12.64 4.59
CA ILE A 13 4.35 -11.54 4.58
C ILE A 13 4.69 -11.13 3.13
N MET A 14 4.91 -12.08 2.22
CA MET A 14 5.17 -11.78 0.81
C MET A 14 3.97 -11.14 0.10
N GLU A 15 2.77 -11.35 0.60
CA GLU A 15 1.53 -10.76 0.08
C GLU A 15 1.28 -9.36 0.64
N LEU A 16 1.42 -9.17 1.95
CA LEU A 16 0.99 -7.95 2.66
C LEU A 16 2.11 -7.16 3.32
N GLY A 17 3.26 -7.79 3.59
CA GLY A 17 4.39 -7.16 4.25
C GLY A 17 4.94 -5.96 3.47
N ASP A 18 5.55 -5.03 4.18
CA ASP A 18 6.29 -3.93 3.60
C ASP A 18 7.67 -4.38 3.04
N TRP A 19 8.47 -3.43 2.56
CA TRP A 19 9.78 -3.71 1.97
C TRP A 19 10.75 -4.30 2.97
N ILE A 20 10.74 -3.82 4.22
CA ILE A 20 11.61 -4.30 5.29
C ILE A 20 11.22 -5.70 5.72
N GLU A 21 9.93 -5.95 5.94
CA GLU A 21 9.40 -7.25 6.34
C GLU A 21 9.71 -8.33 5.30
N LYS A 22 9.56 -8.01 4.01
CA LYS A 22 9.91 -8.91 2.91
C LYS A 22 11.40 -9.19 2.85
N LEU A 23 12.24 -8.16 3.00
CA LEU A 23 13.70 -8.32 3.03
C LEU A 23 14.14 -9.17 4.24
N GLU A 24 13.62 -8.89 5.43
CA GLU A 24 13.94 -9.67 6.61
C GLU A 24 13.51 -11.13 6.46
N LEU A 25 12.33 -11.40 5.89
CA LEU A 25 11.89 -12.76 5.58
C LEU A 25 12.86 -13.46 4.63
N LEU A 26 13.29 -12.78 3.55
CA LEU A 26 14.22 -13.36 2.59
C LEU A 26 15.59 -13.65 3.19
N MET A 27 16.02 -12.86 4.17
CA MET A 27 17.27 -13.08 4.89
C MET A 27 17.22 -14.29 5.86
N LEU A 28 16.03 -14.77 6.23
CA LEU A 28 15.90 -16.00 7.04
C LEU A 28 16.20 -17.26 6.23
N VAL A 29 16.26 -17.18 4.89
CA VAL A 29 16.57 -18.29 3.99
C VAL A 29 17.82 -18.00 3.17
N ASP A 30 18.71 -19.01 3.02
CA ASP A 30 20.09 -18.80 2.60
C ASP A 30 20.30 -18.62 1.08
N ASN A 31 19.35 -19.05 0.24
CA ASN A 31 19.55 -19.21 -1.21
C ASN A 31 18.81 -18.21 -2.11
N LEU A 32 18.48 -17.02 -1.60
CA LEU A 32 17.67 -16.03 -2.33
C LEU A 32 18.41 -14.70 -2.60
N LYS A 33 19.73 -14.73 -2.75
CA LYS A 33 20.58 -13.52 -2.91
C LYS A 33 20.17 -12.60 -4.06
N GLU A 34 19.79 -13.13 -5.22
CA GLU A 34 19.34 -12.32 -6.35
C GLU A 34 18.02 -11.61 -6.05
N ASN A 35 17.13 -12.30 -5.36
CA ASN A 35 15.85 -11.75 -4.95
C ASN A 35 16.02 -10.66 -3.88
N VAL A 36 16.91 -10.86 -2.91
CA VAL A 36 17.28 -9.83 -1.93
C VAL A 36 17.76 -8.58 -2.65
N LYS A 37 18.63 -8.70 -3.66
CA LYS A 37 19.10 -7.56 -4.46
C LYS A 37 17.95 -6.79 -5.10
N MET A 38 17.00 -7.49 -5.73
CA MET A 38 15.82 -6.86 -6.35
C MET A 38 15.01 -6.04 -5.34
N TYR A 39 14.73 -6.58 -4.15
CA TYR A 39 13.99 -5.86 -3.12
C TYR A 39 14.78 -4.69 -2.55
N VAL A 40 16.10 -4.83 -2.39
CA VAL A 40 16.99 -3.74 -1.98
C VAL A 40 16.97 -2.61 -2.99
N ASP A 41 17.12 -2.91 -4.29
CA ASP A 41 17.09 -1.89 -5.33
C ASP A 41 15.75 -1.15 -5.34
N ARG A 42 14.63 -1.85 -5.08
CA ARG A 42 13.30 -1.26 -4.93
C ARG A 42 13.21 -0.36 -3.70
N LEU A 43 13.65 -0.86 -2.54
CA LEU A 43 13.70 -0.08 -1.32
C LEU A 43 14.50 1.22 -1.53
N LEU A 44 15.70 1.10 -2.06
CA LEU A 44 16.58 2.25 -2.27
C LEU A 44 16.06 3.24 -3.34
N SER A 45 15.20 2.80 -4.26
CA SER A 45 14.56 3.69 -5.23
C SER A 45 13.48 4.61 -4.63
N LEU A 46 13.07 4.36 -3.38
CA LEU A 46 12.10 5.20 -2.66
C LEU A 46 12.74 6.40 -1.97
N GLN A 47 14.09 6.46 -1.89
CA GLN A 47 14.78 7.51 -1.16
C GLN A 47 14.40 8.91 -1.65
N ASN A 48 14.05 9.79 -0.73
CA ASN A 48 13.75 11.17 -1.01
C ASN A 48 15.03 12.00 -1.29
N PRO A 49 14.90 13.18 -1.93
CA PRO A 49 16.04 14.05 -2.24
C PRO A 49 16.86 14.48 -1.01
N ASP A 50 16.24 14.61 0.17
CA ASP A 50 16.90 14.94 1.44
C ASP A 50 17.73 13.79 2.02
N GLY A 51 17.67 12.60 1.41
CA GLY A 51 18.38 11.40 1.84
C GLY A 51 17.62 10.49 2.79
N GLY A 52 16.47 10.94 3.32
CA GLY A 52 15.57 10.10 4.12
C GLY A 52 14.71 9.18 3.27
N PHE A 53 13.99 8.27 3.92
CA PHE A 53 13.00 7.41 3.29
C PHE A 53 11.58 7.85 3.65
N PRO A 54 10.63 7.78 2.70
CA PRO A 54 9.30 8.31 2.90
C PRO A 54 8.52 7.49 3.92
N HIS A 55 7.69 8.19 4.71
CA HIS A 55 6.78 7.56 5.66
C HIS A 55 5.90 6.50 4.99
N ASN A 56 5.72 5.37 5.68
CA ASN A 56 4.99 4.19 5.19
C ASN A 56 5.48 3.66 3.81
N TRP A 57 6.70 3.99 3.43
CA TRP A 57 7.31 3.62 2.12
C TRP A 57 6.54 4.15 0.92
N VAL A 58 5.74 5.20 1.08
CA VAL A 58 4.94 5.78 0.02
C VAL A 58 5.71 6.91 -0.64
N ARG A 59 6.02 6.74 -1.92
CA ARG A 59 6.73 7.77 -2.72
C ARG A 59 6.00 9.11 -2.68
N GLY A 60 6.75 10.19 -2.43
CA GLY A 60 6.22 11.53 -2.31
C GLY A 60 5.78 11.94 -0.89
N PHE A 61 5.73 11.00 0.06
CA PHE A 61 5.59 11.38 1.46
C PHE A 61 6.88 11.98 2.04
N PRO A 62 6.76 12.83 3.07
CA PRO A 62 7.91 13.34 3.81
C PRO A 62 8.77 12.21 4.36
N SER A 63 10.07 12.48 4.53
CA SER A 63 11.01 11.53 5.11
C SER A 63 10.71 11.27 6.58
N SER A 64 10.77 10.01 6.99
CA SER A 64 10.59 9.52 8.34
C SER A 64 11.92 9.06 8.94
N ILE A 65 12.09 9.26 10.22
CA ILE A 65 13.23 8.77 10.98
C ILE A 65 13.19 7.23 11.07
N ILE A 66 12.02 6.67 11.36
CA ILE A 66 11.85 5.22 11.56
C ILE A 66 12.12 4.46 10.26
N GLU A 67 11.49 4.84 9.15
CA GLU A 67 11.70 4.19 7.86
C GLU A 67 13.16 4.33 7.41
N THR A 68 13.77 5.50 7.64
CA THR A 68 15.19 5.71 7.32
C THR A 68 16.10 4.84 8.18
N ALA A 69 15.83 4.72 9.47
CA ALA A 69 16.57 3.85 10.39
C ALA A 69 16.44 2.37 10.00
N ASN A 70 15.24 1.93 9.64
CA ASN A 70 14.98 0.56 9.18
C ASN A 70 15.73 0.26 7.88
N ALA A 71 15.71 1.18 6.89
CA ALA A 71 16.45 1.02 5.65
C ALA A 71 17.96 0.89 5.90
N ILE A 72 18.54 1.74 6.75
CA ILE A 72 19.96 1.66 7.12
C ILE A 72 20.25 0.33 7.82
N THR A 73 19.44 -0.07 8.79
CA THR A 73 19.65 -1.28 9.57
C THR A 73 19.66 -2.53 8.67
N ILE A 74 18.67 -2.68 7.79
CA ILE A 74 18.57 -3.86 6.93
C ILE A 74 19.68 -3.90 5.88
N THR A 75 19.99 -2.77 5.25
CA THR A 75 21.03 -2.68 4.23
C THR A 75 22.44 -2.84 4.81
N SER A 76 22.67 -2.38 6.04
CA SER A 76 23.92 -2.61 6.75
C SER A 76 24.16 -4.08 7.06
N LYS A 77 23.13 -4.84 7.44
CA LYS A 77 23.21 -6.29 7.70
C LYS A 77 23.61 -7.09 6.45
N ILE A 78 23.33 -6.59 5.26
CA ILE A 78 23.72 -7.20 3.99
C ILE A 78 24.98 -6.58 3.36
N GLY A 79 25.67 -5.70 4.11
CA GLY A 79 26.98 -5.16 3.73
C GLY A 79 26.95 -3.97 2.77
N LEU A 80 25.84 -3.23 2.67
CA LEU A 80 25.69 -2.09 1.74
C LEU A 80 26.05 -0.72 2.33
N ASN A 81 26.83 -0.65 3.40
CA ASN A 81 27.22 0.62 4.06
C ASN A 81 28.00 1.56 3.11
N SER A 82 28.60 1.05 2.06
CA SER A 82 29.34 1.84 1.05
C SER A 82 28.44 2.41 -0.05
N ASP A 83 27.16 2.01 -0.15
CA ASP A 83 26.24 2.58 -1.13
C ASP A 83 25.96 4.06 -0.83
N GLU A 84 26.03 4.92 -1.85
CA GLU A 84 25.88 6.37 -1.69
C GLU A 84 24.49 6.77 -1.15
N ARG A 85 23.47 6.02 -1.49
CA ARG A 85 22.11 6.24 -0.97
C ARG A 85 22.05 5.99 0.54
N ILE A 86 22.75 4.95 1.02
CA ILE A 86 22.85 4.66 2.47
C ILE A 86 23.69 5.70 3.19
N ARG A 87 24.78 6.20 2.59
CA ARG A 87 25.53 7.32 3.18
C ARG A 87 24.65 8.58 3.32
N ARG A 88 23.83 8.89 2.34
CA ARG A 88 22.88 10.02 2.43
C ARG A 88 21.83 9.78 3.53
N ALA A 89 21.32 8.56 3.66
CA ALA A 89 20.38 8.20 4.74
C ALA A 89 21.02 8.33 6.12
N ILE A 90 22.28 7.89 6.29
CA ILE A 90 23.04 8.08 7.54
C ILE A 90 23.22 9.57 7.85
N LYS A 91 23.58 10.37 6.84
CA LYS A 91 23.72 11.82 6.99
C LYS A 91 22.38 12.45 7.41
N PHE A 92 21.27 12.07 6.79
CA PHE A 92 19.93 12.52 7.18
C PHE A 92 19.64 12.25 8.66
N LEU A 93 19.87 11.03 9.18
CA LEU A 93 19.68 10.75 10.61
C LEU A 93 20.57 11.59 11.52
N ILE A 94 21.84 11.82 11.14
CA ILE A 94 22.76 12.66 11.92
C ILE A 94 22.26 14.11 11.96
N GLU A 95 21.81 14.65 10.84
CA GLU A 95 21.31 16.03 10.75
C GLU A 95 19.97 16.23 11.45
N LYS A 96 19.17 15.18 11.60
CA LYS A 96 17.89 15.21 12.33
C LYS A 96 18.01 14.95 13.82
N GLN A 97 19.23 14.66 14.34
CA GLN A 97 19.45 14.50 15.76
C GLN A 97 19.34 15.85 16.48
N LEU A 98 18.53 15.89 17.53
CA LEU A 98 18.37 17.06 18.38
C LEU A 98 19.60 17.25 19.31
N ASP A 99 19.78 18.45 19.85
CA ASP A 99 20.91 18.78 20.74
C ASP A 99 20.98 17.91 21.99
N ASN A 100 19.84 17.46 22.51
CA ASN A 100 19.74 16.54 23.63
C ASN A 100 20.09 15.08 23.29
N GLY A 101 20.33 14.77 21.99
CA GLY A 101 20.67 13.46 21.48
C GLY A 101 19.51 12.59 21.07
N SER A 102 18.28 13.09 21.18
CA SER A 102 17.06 12.37 20.73
C SER A 102 16.77 12.58 19.25
N TRP A 103 15.81 11.78 18.75
CA TRP A 103 15.14 11.97 17.45
C TRP A 103 13.63 11.96 17.65
N VAL A 104 12.93 12.76 16.86
CA VAL A 104 11.47 12.91 16.90
C VAL A 104 10.92 12.88 15.49
N GLU A 105 9.80 12.17 15.27
CA GLU A 105 9.05 12.24 14.02
C GLU A 105 8.29 13.57 13.89
N GLU A 106 8.56 14.31 12.81
CA GLU A 106 7.98 15.65 12.60
C GLU A 106 6.58 15.61 11.93
N ASN A 107 6.16 14.47 11.39
CA ASN A 107 5.14 14.44 10.33
C ASN A 107 3.89 13.64 10.63
N LEU A 108 3.60 13.25 11.84
CA LEU A 108 2.46 12.39 12.10
C LEU A 108 1.33 13.13 12.81
N GLU A 109 0.11 12.73 12.45
CA GLU A 109 -1.13 13.02 13.18
C GLU A 109 -1.07 12.53 14.66
N CYS A 110 0.05 11.92 15.04
CA CYS A 110 0.37 11.58 16.41
C CYS A 110 0.82 12.84 17.16
N GLU A 111 0.27 13.04 18.34
CA GLU A 111 0.68 14.08 19.28
C GLU A 111 2.21 14.11 19.38
N ASN A 112 2.82 15.27 19.11
CA ASN A 112 4.26 15.47 19.10
C ASN A 112 4.92 14.83 20.34
N GLY A 113 5.86 13.92 20.12
CA GLY A 113 6.66 13.30 21.19
C GLY A 113 6.10 12.01 21.80
N SER A 114 4.98 11.46 21.33
CA SER A 114 4.36 10.25 21.90
C SER A 114 5.22 8.99 21.85
N ASN A 115 6.26 8.93 20.96
CA ASN A 115 7.12 7.77 20.73
C ASN A 115 8.62 8.12 20.68
N GLU A 116 9.03 9.22 21.25
CA GLU A 116 10.37 9.79 21.15
C GLU A 116 11.48 8.79 21.51
N ILE A 117 11.29 7.98 22.55
CA ILE A 117 12.29 7.00 23.00
C ILE A 117 12.42 5.85 22.02
N ILE A 118 11.30 5.37 21.45
CA ILE A 118 11.30 4.34 20.40
C ILE A 118 12.01 4.85 19.15
N VAL A 119 11.65 6.04 18.68
CA VAL A 119 12.27 6.68 17.50
C VAL A 119 13.77 6.83 17.70
N SER A 120 14.19 7.32 18.89
CA SER A 120 15.61 7.50 19.24
C SER A 120 16.36 6.17 19.31
N ALA A 121 15.73 5.12 19.82
CA ALA A 121 16.34 3.79 19.88
C ALA A 121 16.57 3.22 18.47
N GLU A 122 15.59 3.32 17.56
CA GLU A 122 15.75 2.84 16.19
C GLU A 122 16.81 3.65 15.41
N ALA A 123 16.83 4.97 15.55
CA ALA A 123 17.86 5.82 14.94
C ALA A 123 19.27 5.48 15.45
N LEU A 124 19.43 5.34 16.77
CA LEU A 124 20.71 4.93 17.37
C LEU A 124 21.14 3.55 16.89
N ARG A 125 20.22 2.58 16.88
CA ARG A 125 20.47 1.23 16.40
C ARG A 125 20.98 1.23 14.96
N ALA A 126 20.33 2.00 14.09
CA ALA A 126 20.70 2.14 12.68
C ALA A 126 22.13 2.69 12.52
N LEU A 127 22.44 3.79 13.20
CA LEU A 127 23.78 4.38 13.16
C LEU A 127 24.85 3.40 13.69
N ALA A 128 24.57 2.72 14.79
CA ALA A 128 25.50 1.75 15.39
C ALA A 128 25.70 0.52 14.48
N THR A 129 24.63 -0.02 13.88
CA THR A 129 24.69 -1.14 12.92
C THR A 129 25.46 -0.76 11.64
N ALA A 130 25.33 0.49 11.19
CA ALA A 130 26.11 1.03 10.08
C ALA A 130 27.60 1.26 10.42
N GLY A 131 28.00 1.03 11.68
CA GLY A 131 29.38 1.20 12.14
C GLY A 131 29.77 2.65 12.46
N ILE A 132 28.80 3.56 12.54
CA ILE A 132 29.04 4.96 12.92
C ILE A 132 29.50 5.02 14.39
N LYS A 133 30.47 5.87 14.64
CA LYS A 133 31.07 6.11 15.97
C LYS A 133 31.16 7.60 16.23
N GLY A 134 31.43 7.96 17.48
CA GLY A 134 31.66 9.36 17.87
C GLY A 134 30.41 10.05 18.39
N GLU A 135 30.34 11.36 18.16
CA GLU A 135 29.39 12.25 18.82
C GLU A 135 27.93 11.85 18.64
N PRO A 136 27.43 11.54 17.44
CA PRO A 136 25.98 11.21 17.25
C PRO A 136 25.56 9.99 18.08
N VAL A 137 26.38 8.92 18.05
CA VAL A 137 26.10 7.70 18.80
C VAL A 137 26.22 7.95 20.32
N ASN A 138 27.22 8.68 20.74
CA ASN A 138 27.42 8.99 22.17
C ASN A 138 26.28 9.85 22.75
N LYS A 139 25.78 10.85 21.98
CA LYS A 139 24.63 11.66 22.37
C LYS A 139 23.36 10.80 22.48
N GLY A 140 23.11 9.94 21.50
CA GLY A 140 21.95 9.02 21.50
C GLY A 140 21.99 8.05 22.69
N VAL A 141 23.15 7.43 22.94
CA VAL A 141 23.35 6.57 24.13
C VAL A 141 23.08 7.35 25.42
N LYS A 142 23.67 8.54 25.57
CA LYS A 142 23.46 9.37 26.75
C LYS A 142 21.98 9.69 26.97
N TYR A 143 21.27 10.09 25.90
CA TYR A 143 19.85 10.38 25.97
C TYR A 143 19.05 9.17 26.47
N LEU A 144 19.24 7.98 25.89
CA LEU A 144 18.53 6.77 26.31
C LEU A 144 18.86 6.36 27.76
N LEU A 145 20.11 6.55 28.21
CA LEU A 145 20.48 6.30 29.59
C LEU A 145 19.77 7.23 30.59
N GLU A 146 19.58 8.50 30.22
CA GLU A 146 18.86 9.49 31.03
C GLU A 146 17.33 9.22 31.07
N CYS A 147 16.81 8.43 30.12
CA CYS A 147 15.40 8.03 30.07
C CYS A 147 15.13 6.72 30.81
N GLN A 148 16.16 6.00 31.31
CA GLN A 148 15.97 4.75 32.04
C GLN A 148 15.34 5.04 33.40
N ARG A 149 14.35 4.25 33.77
CA ARG A 149 13.65 4.31 35.04
C ARG A 149 14.43 3.56 36.15
N ASP A 150 14.03 3.77 37.40
CA ASP A 150 14.63 3.09 38.55
C ASP A 150 14.39 1.56 38.52
N ASP A 151 13.29 1.10 37.89
CA ASP A 151 13.00 -0.32 37.66
C ASP A 151 13.80 -0.94 36.49
N GLY A 152 14.69 -0.16 35.87
CA GLY A 152 15.54 -0.55 34.76
C GLY A 152 14.84 -0.52 33.39
N LEU A 153 13.52 -0.31 33.32
CA LEU A 153 12.75 -0.27 32.10
C LEU A 153 12.77 1.12 31.45
N TRP A 154 12.28 1.22 30.22
CA TRP A 154 12.10 2.49 29.53
C TRP A 154 10.62 2.74 29.24
N PRO A 155 10.19 4.00 29.35
CA PRO A 155 8.87 4.43 28.89
C PRO A 155 8.87 4.60 27.36
N LYS A 156 7.69 4.78 26.77
CA LYS A 156 7.53 5.07 25.35
C LYS A 156 7.99 6.48 24.97
N SER A 157 7.77 7.42 25.88
CA SER A 157 8.16 8.84 25.76
C SER A 157 8.38 9.45 27.14
N LYS A 158 8.97 10.66 27.19
CA LYS A 158 9.09 11.43 28.43
C LYS A 158 7.75 11.94 28.97
N VAL A 159 6.74 12.06 28.09
CA VAL A 159 5.40 12.52 28.47
C VAL A 159 4.58 11.41 29.14
N ASP A 160 4.78 10.16 28.71
CA ASP A 160 4.19 8.98 29.35
C ASP A 160 5.28 8.21 30.11
N PRO A 161 5.40 8.41 31.44
CA PRO A 161 6.46 7.82 32.24
C PRO A 161 6.24 6.33 32.58
N ASN A 162 5.13 5.73 32.12
CA ASN A 162 4.86 4.32 32.38
C ASN A 162 5.85 3.40 31.64
N PRO A 163 6.26 2.26 32.25
CA PRO A 163 7.16 1.33 31.58
C PRO A 163 6.48 0.74 30.34
N ASN A 164 7.25 0.68 29.26
CA ASN A 164 6.78 0.10 27.99
C ASN A 164 7.74 -1.01 27.55
N LEU A 165 7.22 -2.22 27.33
CA LEU A 165 8.04 -3.39 27.02
C LEU A 165 8.65 -3.30 25.62
N GLU A 166 7.92 -2.78 24.64
CA GLU A 166 8.42 -2.57 23.28
C GLU A 166 9.58 -1.55 23.29
N ALA A 167 9.37 -0.40 23.91
CA ALA A 167 10.42 0.61 24.04
C ALA A 167 11.66 0.04 24.72
N THR A 168 11.47 -0.70 25.82
CA THR A 168 12.57 -1.35 26.56
C THR A 168 13.32 -2.33 25.67
N GLY A 169 12.64 -3.20 24.93
CA GLY A 169 13.27 -4.14 24.00
C GLY A 169 14.07 -3.44 22.90
N LYS A 170 13.51 -2.41 22.28
CA LYS A 170 14.19 -1.61 21.24
C LYS A 170 15.41 -0.86 21.77
N VAL A 171 15.31 -0.25 22.97
CA VAL A 171 16.45 0.42 23.60
C VAL A 171 17.56 -0.58 23.94
N ILE A 172 17.24 -1.73 24.50
CA ILE A 172 18.22 -2.77 24.80
C ILE A 172 18.98 -3.20 23.54
N MET A 173 18.27 -3.42 22.42
CA MET A 173 18.90 -3.76 21.13
C MET A 173 19.80 -2.62 20.61
N ALA A 174 19.35 -1.38 20.71
CA ALA A 174 20.15 -0.21 20.30
C ALA A 174 21.43 -0.07 21.11
N LEU A 175 21.34 -0.19 22.43
CA LEU A 175 22.49 -0.15 23.34
C LEU A 175 23.45 -1.33 23.13
N HIS A 176 22.93 -2.52 22.77
CA HIS A 176 23.74 -3.68 22.42
C HIS A 176 24.59 -3.42 21.18
N GLU A 177 24.03 -2.84 20.13
CA GLU A 177 24.76 -2.49 18.92
C GLU A 177 25.79 -1.36 19.17
N ALA A 178 25.46 -0.39 20.04
CA ALA A 178 26.35 0.73 20.36
C ALA A 178 27.59 0.36 21.18
N LYS A 179 27.64 -0.78 21.87
CA LYS A 179 28.81 -1.41 22.52
C LYS A 179 29.63 -0.53 23.48
N GLY A 180 29.01 0.25 24.37
CA GLY A 180 29.70 1.07 25.38
C GLY A 180 29.65 0.48 26.80
N LYS A 181 30.62 0.79 27.69
CA LYS A 181 30.60 0.34 29.10
C LYS A 181 29.35 0.78 29.86
N MET A 182 28.92 2.03 29.66
CA MET A 182 27.71 2.57 30.31
C MET A 182 26.45 1.92 29.71
N ALA A 183 26.42 1.75 28.39
CA ALA A 183 25.36 1.01 27.70
C ALA A 183 25.21 -0.42 28.25
N THR A 184 26.32 -1.12 28.51
CA THR A 184 26.30 -2.48 29.04
C THR A 184 25.65 -2.57 30.42
N LYS A 185 25.89 -1.60 31.32
CA LYS A 185 25.28 -1.57 32.66
C LYS A 185 23.76 -1.34 32.56
N ALA A 186 23.35 -0.33 31.81
CA ALA A 186 21.94 0.01 31.62
C ALA A 186 21.16 -1.13 30.91
N MET A 187 21.77 -1.73 29.90
CA MET A 187 21.23 -2.88 29.20
C MET A 187 21.02 -4.08 30.15
N LYS A 188 21.96 -4.36 31.05
CA LYS A 188 21.83 -5.43 32.04
C LYS A 188 20.68 -5.16 33.00
N SER A 189 20.57 -3.94 33.54
CA SER A 189 19.46 -3.54 34.41
C SER A 189 18.12 -3.63 33.69
N GLY A 190 18.05 -3.14 32.43
CA GLY A 190 16.85 -3.26 31.61
C GLY A 190 16.45 -4.68 31.29
N PHE A 191 17.44 -5.54 31.06
CA PHE A 191 17.21 -6.98 30.84
C PHE A 191 16.67 -7.67 32.09
N GLU A 192 17.21 -7.36 33.26
CA GLU A 192 16.74 -7.90 34.54
C GLU A 192 15.29 -7.47 34.83
N GLY A 193 14.96 -6.17 34.70
CA GLY A 193 13.60 -5.66 34.84
C GLY A 193 12.63 -6.26 33.81
N LEU A 194 13.09 -6.43 32.57
CA LEU A 194 12.30 -7.04 31.50
C LEU A 194 11.99 -8.50 31.79
N MET A 195 12.98 -9.27 32.30
CA MET A 195 12.79 -10.67 32.67
C MET A 195 11.82 -10.84 33.84
N GLU A 196 11.85 -9.95 34.83
CA GLU A 196 10.93 -9.96 35.96
C GLU A 196 9.48 -9.80 35.49
N VAL A 197 9.20 -8.77 34.69
CA VAL A 197 7.85 -8.52 34.13
C VAL A 197 7.42 -9.65 33.18
N PHE A 198 8.35 -10.17 32.36
CA PHE A 198 8.07 -11.22 31.41
C PHE A 198 7.69 -12.53 32.11
N VAL A 199 8.44 -12.94 33.14
CA VAL A 199 8.15 -14.14 33.95
C VAL A 199 6.82 -13.98 34.69
N GLU A 200 6.56 -12.81 35.27
CA GLU A 200 5.30 -12.54 35.97
C GLU A 200 4.08 -12.64 35.02
N LYS A 201 4.17 -12.04 33.84
CA LYS A 201 3.10 -12.12 32.83
C LYS A 201 2.90 -13.53 32.29
N LEU A 202 3.97 -14.27 32.00
CA LEU A 202 3.90 -15.67 31.55
C LEU A 202 3.25 -16.61 32.56
N THR A 203 3.41 -16.34 33.87
CA THR A 203 2.85 -17.19 34.93
C THR A 203 1.38 -16.90 35.22
N LYS A 204 0.89 -15.70 34.94
CA LYS A 204 -0.47 -15.24 35.29
C LYS A 204 -1.46 -15.29 34.12
N GLU A 205 -1.02 -15.05 32.90
CA GLU A 205 -1.88 -14.88 31.73
C GLU A 205 -1.25 -15.52 30.48
N TRP A 206 -1.26 -16.84 30.41
CA TRP A 206 -0.73 -17.56 29.25
C TRP A 206 -1.41 -17.19 27.91
N ASP A 207 -2.66 -16.70 27.95
CA ASP A 207 -3.37 -16.21 26.77
C ASP A 207 -2.91 -14.81 26.28
N ALA A 208 -2.07 -14.15 27.05
CA ALA A 208 -1.62 -12.79 26.79
C ALA A 208 -0.11 -12.67 26.48
N VAL A 209 0.43 -13.57 25.66
CA VAL A 209 1.67 -13.22 24.93
C VAL A 209 1.24 -12.19 23.87
N SER A 210 1.00 -10.97 24.36
CA SER A 210 0.60 -9.81 23.60
C SER A 210 1.69 -9.45 22.59
N GLU A 211 1.35 -8.68 21.60
CA GLU A 211 2.26 -8.05 20.64
C GLU A 211 3.48 -7.42 21.32
N ASP A 212 3.34 -6.97 22.57
CA ASP A 212 4.40 -6.39 23.41
C ASP A 212 5.47 -7.39 23.83
N ALA A 213 5.18 -8.71 23.87
CA ALA A 213 6.15 -9.70 24.33
C ALA A 213 7.12 -10.15 23.22
N LEU A 214 6.74 -10.07 21.95
CA LEU A 214 7.60 -10.51 20.85
C LEU A 214 8.90 -9.69 20.71
N PRO A 215 8.90 -8.34 20.79
CA PRO A 215 10.13 -7.54 20.82
C PRO A 215 11.03 -7.89 22.01
N VAL A 216 10.42 -8.21 23.15
CA VAL A 216 11.12 -8.67 24.36
C VAL A 216 11.85 -9.98 24.10
N ILE A 217 11.18 -10.97 23.54
CA ILE A 217 11.73 -12.27 23.22
C ILE A 217 12.87 -12.14 22.19
N GLU A 218 12.69 -11.31 21.17
CA GLU A 218 13.72 -11.02 20.17
C GLU A 218 14.96 -10.38 20.82
N ALA A 219 14.78 -9.42 21.72
CA ALA A 219 15.86 -8.80 22.47
C ALA A 219 16.60 -9.83 23.37
N ILE A 220 15.87 -10.68 24.08
CA ILE A 220 16.43 -11.73 24.93
C ILE A 220 17.30 -12.69 24.12
N LEU A 221 16.80 -13.19 22.99
CA LEU A 221 17.51 -14.14 22.13
C LEU A 221 18.74 -13.51 21.46
N SER A 222 18.66 -12.23 21.10
CA SER A 222 19.78 -11.50 20.50
C SER A 222 20.97 -11.35 21.47
N ILE A 223 20.69 -11.26 22.77
CA ILE A 223 21.70 -11.01 23.81
C ILE A 223 22.16 -12.29 24.50
N GLN A 224 21.25 -13.22 24.75
CA GLN A 224 21.51 -14.47 25.46
C GLN A 224 20.95 -15.69 24.70
N PRO A 225 21.60 -16.13 23.62
CA PRO A 225 21.12 -17.27 22.82
C PRO A 225 21.09 -18.61 23.56
N LYS A 226 21.59 -18.70 24.80
CA LYS A 226 21.61 -19.94 25.59
C LYS A 226 20.25 -20.35 26.20
N ASN A 227 19.27 -19.46 26.26
CA ASN A 227 17.93 -19.75 26.83
C ASN A 227 16.91 -20.21 25.78
N THR A 228 17.39 -20.78 24.68
CA THR A 228 16.56 -21.09 23.51
C THR A 228 15.47 -22.13 23.78
N GLU A 229 15.70 -23.15 24.64
CA GLU A 229 14.77 -24.28 24.80
C GLU A 229 13.44 -23.86 25.46
N SER A 230 13.50 -23.03 26.51
CA SER A 230 12.29 -22.52 27.17
C SER A 230 11.51 -21.60 26.24
N ILE A 231 12.20 -20.70 25.55
CA ILE A 231 11.59 -19.80 24.56
C ILE A 231 11.02 -20.59 23.39
N ARG A 232 11.70 -21.64 22.91
CA ARG A 232 11.21 -22.56 21.90
C ARG A 232 9.86 -23.16 22.28
N LYS A 233 9.75 -23.68 23.52
CA LYS A 233 8.50 -24.26 24.02
C LYS A 233 7.38 -23.23 24.09
N ILE A 234 7.69 -22.01 24.54
CA ILE A 234 6.75 -20.90 24.59
C ILE A 234 6.22 -20.57 23.20
N ILE A 235 7.12 -20.36 22.24
CA ILE A 235 6.73 -20.03 20.86
C ILE A 235 5.96 -21.16 20.19
N GLN A 236 6.36 -22.42 20.42
CA GLN A 236 5.60 -23.56 19.91
C GLN A 236 4.18 -23.65 20.49
N ALA A 237 4.04 -23.40 21.78
CA ALA A 237 2.73 -23.35 22.43
C ALA A 237 1.90 -22.18 21.88
N TYR A 238 2.51 -21.01 21.74
CA TYR A 238 1.88 -19.81 21.15
C TYR A 238 1.39 -20.05 19.72
N VAL A 239 2.24 -20.61 18.84
CA VAL A 239 1.85 -20.97 17.48
C VAL A 239 0.74 -22.03 17.44
N LYS A 240 0.71 -22.93 18.41
CA LYS A 240 -0.33 -23.99 18.51
C LYS A 240 -1.64 -23.49 19.10
N SER A 241 -1.60 -22.54 20.04
CA SER A 241 -2.77 -22.02 20.75
C SER A 241 -3.51 -20.95 19.96
N GLU A 242 -2.79 -20.12 19.22
CA GLU A 242 -3.39 -19.12 18.39
C GLU A 242 -4.00 -19.72 17.13
N ARG A 243 -5.28 -19.40 16.89
CA ARG A 243 -5.94 -19.66 15.62
C ARG A 243 -5.51 -18.60 14.63
N TRP A 244 -4.31 -18.72 14.07
CA TRP A 244 -3.78 -17.83 13.07
C TRP A 244 -4.73 -17.71 11.88
N ASN A 245 -5.31 -16.53 11.74
CA ASN A 245 -6.22 -16.26 10.66
C ASN A 245 -5.52 -15.38 9.61
N PHE A 246 -4.75 -16.00 8.71
CA PHE A 246 -4.12 -15.32 7.58
C PHE A 246 -5.12 -14.70 6.58
N THR A 247 -6.41 -14.82 6.84
CA THR A 247 -7.47 -14.15 6.09
C THR A 247 -7.89 -12.83 6.73
N ASP A 248 -7.49 -12.54 7.97
CA ASP A 248 -7.61 -11.21 8.54
C ASP A 248 -6.42 -10.36 8.06
N ARG A 249 -6.72 -9.24 7.37
CA ARG A 249 -5.73 -8.52 6.57
C ARG A 249 -5.39 -7.17 7.17
N ARG A 250 -4.98 -7.16 8.43
CA ARG A 250 -4.42 -5.98 9.09
C ARG A 250 -2.92 -5.93 8.84
N SER A 251 -2.39 -4.75 8.50
CA SER A 251 -0.94 -4.56 8.29
C SER A 251 -0.11 -4.86 9.54
N GLU A 252 -0.67 -4.66 10.70
CA GLU A 252 -0.08 -4.93 12.01
C GLU A 252 0.24 -6.41 12.23
N ASP A 253 -0.53 -7.31 11.58
CA ASP A 253 -0.35 -8.76 11.73
C ASP A 253 0.89 -9.28 10.98
N THR A 254 1.39 -8.59 9.96
CA THR A 254 2.59 -9.02 9.20
C THR A 254 3.85 -8.87 10.04
N GLU A 255 4.01 -7.79 10.78
CA GLU A 255 5.13 -7.57 11.69
C GLU A 255 5.15 -8.63 12.81
N LYS A 256 3.99 -8.91 13.41
CA LYS A 256 3.83 -9.95 14.42
C LYS A 256 4.23 -11.33 13.86
N VAL A 257 3.72 -11.68 12.69
CA VAL A 257 4.02 -12.95 12.03
C VAL A 257 5.51 -13.08 11.71
N LEU A 258 6.13 -12.00 11.23
CA LEU A 258 7.57 -11.97 10.94
C LEU A 258 8.40 -12.14 12.22
N LYS A 259 8.05 -11.46 13.31
CA LYS A 259 8.73 -11.61 14.62
C LYS A 259 8.68 -13.07 15.09
N VAL A 260 7.54 -13.73 14.96
CA VAL A 260 7.42 -15.17 15.30
C VAL A 260 8.34 -16.02 14.43
N LEU A 261 8.39 -15.80 13.12
CA LEU A 261 9.30 -16.52 12.22
C LEU A 261 10.78 -16.29 12.56
N LYS A 262 11.17 -15.05 12.88
CA LYS A 262 12.53 -14.73 13.34
C LYS A 262 12.90 -15.49 14.61
N ILE A 263 12.03 -15.47 15.60
CA ILE A 263 12.25 -16.20 16.86
C ILE A 263 12.36 -17.71 16.59
N MET A 264 11.51 -18.27 15.71
CA MET A 264 11.61 -19.68 15.31
C MET A 264 12.94 -19.98 14.60
N SER A 265 13.45 -19.07 13.79
CA SER A 265 14.76 -19.20 13.15
C SER A 265 15.90 -19.22 14.17
N LEU A 266 15.87 -18.33 15.15
CA LEU A 266 16.87 -18.26 16.23
C LEU A 266 16.84 -19.48 17.17
N THR A 267 15.73 -20.22 17.21
CA THR A 267 15.53 -21.44 18.01
C THR A 267 15.62 -22.73 17.20
N ASP A 268 16.17 -22.69 15.98
CA ASP A 268 16.29 -23.82 15.03
C ASP A 268 14.98 -24.56 14.72
N ASN A 269 13.86 -23.84 14.81
CA ASN A 269 12.52 -24.40 14.61
C ASN A 269 11.94 -24.12 13.21
N ILE A 270 12.68 -23.46 12.34
CA ILE A 270 12.19 -23.13 11.00
C ILE A 270 12.55 -24.21 9.98
N SER A 271 11.58 -24.67 9.21
CA SER A 271 11.81 -25.52 8.05
C SER A 271 12.23 -24.64 6.85
N LYS A 272 13.50 -24.19 6.86
CA LYS A 272 14.06 -23.30 5.85
C LYS A 272 13.79 -23.79 4.43
N ALA A 273 13.94 -25.08 4.16
CA ALA A 273 13.76 -25.64 2.81
C ALA A 273 12.33 -25.45 2.27
N LYS A 274 11.30 -25.69 3.09
CA LYS A 274 9.90 -25.51 2.65
C LYS A 274 9.51 -24.06 2.47
N VAL A 275 9.98 -23.19 3.37
CA VAL A 275 9.78 -21.74 3.23
C VAL A 275 10.47 -21.22 1.97
N GLU A 276 11.71 -21.65 1.72
CA GLU A 276 12.49 -21.30 0.52
C GLU A 276 11.79 -21.77 -0.77
N GLU A 277 11.29 -23.01 -0.80
CA GLU A 277 10.55 -23.55 -1.95
C GLU A 277 9.32 -22.68 -2.28
N GLU A 278 8.52 -22.33 -1.26
CA GLU A 278 7.34 -21.47 -1.46
C GLU A 278 7.73 -20.05 -1.90
N LEU A 279 8.76 -19.47 -1.32
CA LEU A 279 9.25 -18.14 -1.73
C LEU A 279 9.73 -18.15 -3.18
N LYS A 280 10.51 -19.15 -3.60
CA LYS A 280 10.93 -19.34 -5.00
C LYS A 280 9.73 -19.46 -5.94
N ARG A 281 8.73 -20.26 -5.56
CA ARG A 281 7.49 -20.41 -6.33
C ARG A 281 6.78 -19.09 -6.53
N LEU A 282 6.57 -18.31 -5.46
CA LEU A 282 5.89 -17.02 -5.51
C LEU A 282 6.66 -16.00 -6.37
N MET A 283 7.97 -15.95 -6.21
CA MET A 283 8.82 -15.02 -6.97
C MET A 283 8.83 -15.34 -8.46
N ASN A 284 8.98 -16.61 -8.81
CA ASN A 284 8.90 -17.05 -10.21
C ASN A 284 7.53 -16.72 -10.82
N LEU A 285 6.46 -16.89 -10.06
CA LEU A 285 5.12 -16.53 -10.50
C LEU A 285 4.98 -15.03 -10.75
N LYS A 286 5.47 -14.20 -9.82
CA LYS A 286 5.46 -12.73 -9.95
C LYS A 286 6.28 -12.28 -11.17
N MET A 287 7.46 -12.85 -11.40
CA MET A 287 8.29 -12.53 -12.56
C MET A 287 7.61 -12.89 -13.88
N LYS A 288 7.07 -14.10 -14.00
CA LYS A 288 6.29 -14.51 -15.20
C LYS A 288 5.08 -13.61 -15.42
N MET A 289 4.37 -13.25 -14.35
CA MET A 289 3.25 -12.34 -14.45
C MET A 289 3.69 -10.95 -14.95
N ARG A 290 4.81 -10.42 -14.44
CA ARG A 290 5.38 -9.15 -14.92
C ARG A 290 5.73 -9.20 -16.40
N GLU A 291 6.39 -10.26 -16.86
CA GLU A 291 6.72 -10.45 -18.28
C GLU A 291 5.46 -10.46 -19.16
N ILE A 292 4.42 -11.18 -18.74
CA ILE A 292 3.15 -11.22 -19.46
C ILE A 292 2.52 -9.81 -19.51
N ILE A 293 2.43 -9.12 -18.38
CA ILE A 293 1.83 -7.78 -18.29
C ILE A 293 2.55 -6.80 -19.22
N VAL A 294 3.89 -6.77 -19.20
CA VAL A 294 4.68 -5.91 -20.10
C VAL A 294 4.41 -6.25 -21.57
N LYS A 295 4.34 -7.53 -21.89
CA LYS A 295 4.11 -7.99 -23.28
C LYS A 295 2.73 -7.60 -23.82
N VAL A 296 1.71 -7.59 -22.97
CA VAL A 296 0.32 -7.37 -23.40
C VAL A 296 -0.21 -5.96 -23.10
N GLU A 297 0.63 -5.07 -22.57
CA GLU A 297 0.23 -3.72 -22.14
C GLU A 297 -0.46 -2.94 -23.26
N ASP A 298 0.15 -2.90 -24.46
CA ASP A 298 -0.40 -2.17 -25.59
C ASP A 298 -1.72 -2.78 -26.05
N GLU A 299 -1.80 -4.11 -26.13
CA GLU A 299 -3.05 -4.81 -26.48
C GLU A 299 -4.15 -4.51 -25.44
N ALA A 300 -3.81 -4.51 -24.16
CA ALA A 300 -4.75 -4.22 -23.09
C ALA A 300 -5.26 -2.77 -23.14
N ARG A 301 -4.37 -1.82 -23.44
CA ARG A 301 -4.73 -0.41 -23.63
C ARG A 301 -5.64 -0.25 -24.84
N GLU A 302 -5.33 -0.91 -25.96
CA GLU A 302 -6.16 -0.88 -27.18
C GLU A 302 -7.57 -1.44 -26.94
N ILE A 303 -7.72 -2.50 -26.13
CA ILE A 303 -9.04 -3.02 -25.75
C ILE A 303 -9.89 -1.95 -25.04
N LEU A 304 -9.28 -1.15 -24.17
CA LEU A 304 -10.00 -0.08 -23.49
C LEU A 304 -10.28 1.10 -24.43
N LEU A 305 -9.29 1.51 -25.22
CA LEU A 305 -9.43 2.63 -26.16
C LEU A 305 -10.51 2.36 -27.19
N SER A 306 -10.55 1.15 -27.78
CA SER A 306 -11.61 0.79 -28.73
C SER A 306 -13.01 0.92 -28.12
N ARG A 307 -13.18 0.59 -26.85
CA ARG A 307 -14.46 0.77 -26.14
C ARG A 307 -14.87 2.22 -26.01
N PHE A 308 -13.91 3.11 -25.78
CA PHE A 308 -14.17 4.54 -25.70
C PHE A 308 -14.43 5.14 -27.09
N GLU A 309 -13.72 4.68 -28.11
CA GLU A 309 -13.96 5.07 -29.50
C GLU A 309 -15.34 4.64 -29.98
N ASP A 310 -15.79 3.43 -29.62
CA ASP A 310 -17.13 2.92 -29.89
C ASP A 310 -18.24 3.81 -29.31
N VAL A 311 -17.95 4.51 -28.22
CA VAL A 311 -18.89 5.44 -27.58
C VAL A 311 -18.63 6.90 -27.95
N GLY A 312 -17.75 7.17 -28.90
CA GLY A 312 -17.51 8.49 -29.47
C GLY A 312 -16.51 9.38 -28.74
N ILE A 313 -15.63 8.78 -27.90
CA ILE A 313 -14.47 9.46 -27.30
C ILE A 313 -13.22 8.98 -28.02
N ARG A 314 -12.67 9.78 -28.94
CA ARG A 314 -11.51 9.40 -29.76
C ARG A 314 -10.22 9.97 -29.19
N ARG A 315 -9.07 9.38 -29.52
CA ARG A 315 -7.73 9.84 -29.09
C ARG A 315 -7.38 11.21 -29.65
N ASP A 316 -7.86 11.53 -30.83
CA ASP A 316 -7.64 12.79 -31.54
C ASP A 316 -8.68 13.88 -31.22
N ASP A 317 -9.60 13.59 -30.31
CA ASP A 317 -10.55 14.57 -29.82
C ASP A 317 -9.83 15.69 -29.03
N TYR A 318 -10.41 16.88 -29.00
CA TYR A 318 -9.89 17.96 -28.18
C TYR A 318 -10.00 17.62 -26.67
N GLU A 319 -9.05 18.12 -25.89
CA GLU A 319 -8.82 17.72 -24.49
C GLU A 319 -10.09 17.76 -23.62
N LYS A 320 -10.87 18.84 -23.69
CA LYS A 320 -12.12 18.99 -22.89
C LYS A 320 -13.16 17.92 -23.19
N LYS A 321 -13.23 17.48 -24.45
CA LYS A 321 -14.14 16.39 -24.87
C LYS A 321 -13.70 15.07 -24.23
N ILE A 322 -12.42 14.77 -24.27
CA ILE A 322 -11.84 13.59 -23.62
C ILE A 322 -12.10 13.63 -22.12
N LEU A 323 -11.75 14.74 -21.45
CA LEU A 323 -11.91 14.90 -20.02
C LEU A 323 -13.38 14.76 -19.59
N LEU A 324 -14.31 15.44 -20.26
CA LEU A 324 -15.74 15.32 -19.96
C LEU A 324 -16.28 13.92 -20.23
N GLY A 325 -15.96 13.35 -21.37
CA GLY A 325 -16.40 12.01 -21.74
C GLY A 325 -15.96 10.96 -20.73
N LEU A 326 -14.68 10.98 -20.34
CA LEU A 326 -14.14 10.04 -19.37
C LEU A 326 -14.70 10.29 -17.95
N PHE A 327 -14.97 11.53 -17.59
CA PHE A 327 -15.63 11.85 -16.31
C PHE A 327 -17.05 11.28 -16.27
N ILE A 328 -17.85 11.50 -17.30
CA ILE A 328 -19.22 10.94 -17.42
C ILE A 328 -19.17 9.41 -17.38
N TYR A 329 -18.27 8.80 -18.15
CA TYR A 329 -18.14 7.35 -18.20
C TYR A 329 -17.77 6.78 -16.82
N SER A 330 -16.81 7.38 -16.12
CA SER A 330 -16.42 6.99 -14.77
C SER A 330 -17.59 7.09 -13.76
N LEU A 331 -18.41 8.14 -13.87
CA LEU A 331 -19.62 8.29 -13.06
C LEU A 331 -20.65 7.18 -13.35
N LEU A 332 -20.80 6.78 -14.59
CA LEU A 332 -21.73 5.71 -14.97
C LEU A 332 -21.25 4.33 -14.53
N GLU A 333 -19.95 4.08 -14.48
CA GLU A 333 -19.35 2.83 -13.97
C GLU A 333 -19.71 2.54 -12.49
N GLN A 334 -20.08 3.54 -11.71
CA GLN A 334 -20.54 3.30 -10.33
C GLN A 334 -21.87 2.53 -10.25
N PHE A 335 -22.68 2.51 -11.31
CA PHE A 335 -23.98 1.86 -11.35
C PHE A 335 -23.93 0.42 -11.90
N PHE A 336 -22.73 -0.10 -12.14
CA PHE A 336 -22.49 -1.43 -12.75
C PHE A 336 -23.15 -2.62 -11.97
N TRP A 337 -23.53 -2.41 -10.72
CA TRP A 337 -24.21 -3.42 -9.90
C TRP A 337 -25.71 -3.58 -10.24
N ALA A 338 -26.29 -2.68 -11.04
CA ALA A 338 -27.68 -2.81 -11.48
C ALA A 338 -27.79 -3.95 -12.49
N VAL A 339 -28.89 -4.70 -12.43
CA VAL A 339 -29.17 -5.85 -13.31
C VAL A 339 -29.25 -5.37 -14.76
N ASP A 340 -28.58 -6.08 -15.67
CA ASP A 340 -28.50 -5.77 -17.11
C ASP A 340 -27.92 -4.39 -17.46
N TYR A 341 -27.15 -3.81 -16.55
CA TYR A 341 -26.50 -2.53 -16.76
C TYR A 341 -25.20 -2.66 -17.56
N ASP A 342 -25.09 -1.91 -18.66
CA ASP A 342 -23.91 -1.76 -19.50
C ASP A 342 -23.50 -0.27 -19.55
N PRO A 343 -22.35 0.13 -18.97
CA PRO A 343 -21.88 1.52 -18.96
C PRO A 343 -21.75 2.12 -20.36
N GLN A 344 -21.28 1.35 -21.36
CA GLN A 344 -21.13 1.82 -22.73
C GLN A 344 -22.49 2.19 -23.36
N ARG A 345 -23.44 1.28 -23.24
CA ARG A 345 -24.80 1.50 -23.75
C ARG A 345 -25.48 2.69 -23.07
N GLU A 346 -25.30 2.85 -21.76
CA GLU A 346 -25.88 3.98 -21.01
C GLU A 346 -25.21 5.29 -21.36
N PHE A 347 -23.88 5.28 -21.58
CA PHE A 347 -23.15 6.45 -22.04
C PHE A 347 -23.63 6.92 -23.41
N VAL A 348 -23.74 6.00 -24.38
CA VAL A 348 -24.29 6.30 -25.72
C VAL A 348 -25.71 6.85 -25.60
N GLY A 349 -26.57 6.17 -24.82
CA GLY A 349 -27.94 6.63 -24.59
C GLY A 349 -28.04 8.00 -23.91
N LEU A 350 -27.08 8.39 -23.09
CA LEU A 350 -27.01 9.73 -22.49
C LEU A 350 -26.64 10.77 -23.55
N ILE A 351 -25.61 10.48 -24.35
CA ILE A 351 -25.16 11.34 -25.44
C ILE A 351 -26.28 11.56 -26.47
N ASP A 352 -27.02 10.51 -26.84
CA ASP A 352 -28.14 10.62 -27.77
C ASP A 352 -29.28 11.52 -27.26
N ARG A 353 -29.47 11.56 -25.93
CA ARG A 353 -30.54 12.34 -25.30
C ARG A 353 -30.15 13.81 -25.04
N ILE A 354 -28.89 14.11 -24.76
CA ILE A 354 -28.40 15.47 -24.45
C ILE A 354 -27.83 16.11 -25.71
N GLY A 355 -27.04 15.36 -26.48
CA GLY A 355 -26.31 15.78 -27.65
C GLY A 355 -24.86 15.28 -27.60
N ARG A 356 -24.21 15.26 -28.77
CA ARG A 356 -22.82 14.81 -28.89
C ARG A 356 -21.89 15.65 -28.04
N LEU A 357 -20.80 15.02 -27.55
CA LEU A 357 -19.75 15.68 -26.75
C LEU A 357 -19.00 16.79 -27.50
N ASP A 358 -19.18 16.92 -28.82
CA ASP A 358 -18.65 18.05 -29.60
C ASP A 358 -19.25 19.39 -29.18
N ASN A 359 -20.42 19.36 -28.54
CA ASN A 359 -21.06 20.53 -27.94
C ASN A 359 -21.21 20.34 -26.43
N ILE A 360 -20.09 20.49 -25.70
CA ILE A 360 -20.05 20.28 -24.25
C ILE A 360 -20.97 21.24 -23.49
N GLU A 361 -21.29 22.41 -24.04
CA GLU A 361 -22.14 23.43 -23.39
C GLU A 361 -23.53 22.89 -23.05
N LYS A 362 -24.04 21.91 -23.79
CA LYS A 362 -25.33 21.27 -23.48
C LYS A 362 -25.34 20.54 -22.16
N TYR A 363 -24.19 20.11 -21.67
CA TYR A 363 -24.05 19.38 -20.40
C TYR A 363 -24.01 20.30 -19.18
N VAL A 364 -23.91 21.63 -19.35
CA VAL A 364 -24.02 22.61 -18.25
C VAL A 364 -25.41 22.61 -17.64
N ASN A 365 -26.46 22.36 -18.44
CA ASN A 365 -27.82 22.34 -17.95
C ASN A 365 -28.12 21.08 -17.14
N CYS A 366 -28.05 21.18 -15.82
CA CYS A 366 -28.28 20.08 -14.89
C CYS A 366 -29.65 19.40 -15.08
N GLU A 367 -30.71 20.14 -15.40
CA GLU A 367 -32.05 19.59 -15.59
C GLU A 367 -32.16 18.73 -16.86
N ASP A 368 -31.46 19.07 -17.91
CA ASP A 368 -31.44 18.26 -19.13
C ASP A 368 -30.62 16.98 -18.93
N VAL A 369 -29.47 17.06 -18.26
CA VAL A 369 -28.69 15.88 -17.85
C VAL A 369 -29.51 14.97 -16.92
N LYS A 370 -30.21 15.55 -15.95
CA LYS A 370 -31.10 14.83 -15.04
C LYS A 370 -32.21 14.11 -15.79
N LYS A 371 -32.94 14.81 -16.70
CA LYS A 371 -33.99 14.21 -17.53
C LYS A 371 -33.45 13.05 -18.35
N ALA A 372 -32.24 13.18 -18.93
CA ALA A 372 -31.61 12.14 -19.70
C ALA A 372 -31.29 10.88 -18.87
N LEU A 373 -30.74 11.05 -17.65
CA LEU A 373 -30.48 9.93 -16.72
C LEU A 373 -31.79 9.26 -16.26
N PHE A 374 -32.83 10.03 -16.00
CA PHE A 374 -34.12 9.48 -15.55
C PHE A 374 -34.87 8.70 -16.66
N ARG A 375 -34.63 9.02 -17.92
CA ARG A 375 -35.20 8.29 -19.05
C ARG A 375 -34.53 6.96 -19.33
N SER A 376 -33.38 6.68 -18.71
CA SER A 376 -32.70 5.39 -18.86
C SER A 376 -33.46 4.29 -18.14
N LYS A 377 -33.89 3.26 -18.90
CA LYS A 377 -34.54 2.08 -18.32
C LYS A 377 -33.57 1.25 -17.46
N ALA A 378 -32.31 1.16 -17.84
CA ALA A 378 -31.31 0.42 -17.10
C ALA A 378 -30.99 1.06 -15.75
N LEU A 379 -31.19 2.37 -15.59
CA LEU A 379 -31.04 3.08 -14.33
C LEU A 379 -32.36 3.11 -13.50
N SER A 380 -33.40 2.37 -13.88
CA SER A 380 -34.67 2.36 -13.14
C SER A 380 -34.52 1.94 -11.68
N GLY A 381 -33.64 0.97 -11.40
CA GLY A 381 -33.29 0.50 -10.05
C GLY A 381 -32.35 1.40 -9.25
N VAL A 382 -31.78 2.45 -9.86
CA VAL A 382 -30.89 3.37 -9.20
C VAL A 382 -31.70 4.43 -8.44
N ALA A 383 -31.35 4.66 -7.16
CA ALA A 383 -32.03 5.64 -6.33
C ALA A 383 -32.08 7.03 -6.98
N LYS A 384 -33.23 7.69 -6.91
CA LYS A 384 -33.47 9.03 -7.46
C LYS A 384 -32.38 10.02 -7.08
N ARG A 385 -32.02 10.09 -5.79
CA ARG A 385 -30.98 10.97 -5.27
C ARG A 385 -29.63 10.77 -5.97
N LYS A 386 -29.19 9.52 -6.21
CA LYS A 386 -27.91 9.24 -6.87
C LYS A 386 -27.87 9.72 -8.31
N LYS A 387 -29.00 9.61 -9.03
CA LYS A 387 -29.12 10.14 -10.40
C LYS A 387 -29.07 11.67 -10.43
N GLU A 388 -29.70 12.32 -9.46
CA GLU A 388 -29.68 13.79 -9.30
C GLU A 388 -28.28 14.28 -8.94
N GLU A 389 -27.58 13.61 -8.03
CA GLU A 389 -26.20 13.91 -7.68
C GLU A 389 -25.25 13.73 -8.88
N ALA A 390 -25.40 12.66 -9.64
CA ALA A 390 -24.59 12.43 -10.86
C ALA A 390 -24.86 13.52 -11.92
N ALA A 391 -26.11 13.91 -12.14
CA ALA A 391 -26.45 15.00 -13.06
C ALA A 391 -25.81 16.33 -12.63
N LYS A 392 -25.86 16.64 -11.34
CA LYS A 392 -25.22 17.82 -10.76
C LYS A 392 -23.70 17.80 -10.96
N SER A 393 -23.04 16.65 -10.77
CA SER A 393 -21.61 16.50 -10.99
C SER A 393 -21.20 16.70 -12.44
N ILE A 394 -21.93 16.11 -13.38
CA ILE A 394 -21.69 16.29 -14.82
C ILE A 394 -21.81 17.79 -15.18
N SER A 395 -22.87 18.44 -14.73
CA SER A 395 -23.11 19.86 -15.00
C SER A 395 -22.00 20.76 -14.40
N LEU A 396 -21.62 20.53 -13.14
CA LEU A 396 -20.54 21.29 -12.48
C LEU A 396 -19.19 21.07 -13.14
N TYR A 397 -18.86 19.83 -13.49
CA TYR A 397 -17.59 19.53 -14.15
C TYR A 397 -17.54 20.13 -15.56
N THR A 398 -18.64 20.10 -16.29
CA THR A 398 -18.77 20.79 -17.59
C THR A 398 -18.57 22.28 -17.46
N LYS A 399 -19.20 22.92 -16.45
CA LYS A 399 -19.00 24.35 -16.14
C LYS A 399 -17.53 24.66 -15.90
N PHE A 400 -16.86 23.85 -15.06
CA PHE A 400 -15.42 23.97 -14.83
C PHE A 400 -14.60 23.95 -16.11
N LEU A 401 -14.84 22.98 -17.00
CA LEU A 401 -14.09 22.86 -18.26
C LEU A 401 -14.32 24.05 -19.20
N ILE A 402 -15.54 24.60 -19.24
CA ILE A 402 -15.85 25.75 -20.11
C ILE A 402 -15.17 27.02 -19.59
N GLU A 403 -15.27 27.27 -18.28
CA GLU A 403 -14.79 28.52 -17.65
C GLU A 403 -13.26 28.62 -17.57
N ASN A 404 -12.55 27.48 -17.55
CA ASN A 404 -11.10 27.46 -17.31
C ASN A 404 -10.22 27.29 -18.56
N GLY A 405 -10.80 27.21 -19.74
CA GLY A 405 -10.06 27.19 -21.01
C GLY A 405 -9.30 25.87 -21.25
N GLU A 406 -8.19 25.97 -21.97
CA GLU A 406 -7.24 24.89 -22.18
C GLU A 406 -6.30 24.77 -20.97
N PHE A 407 -5.74 23.57 -20.75
CA PHE A 407 -4.81 23.33 -19.65
C PHE A 407 -3.40 23.19 -20.20
N GLU A 408 -2.50 24.04 -19.72
CA GLU A 408 -1.09 24.05 -20.17
C GLU A 408 -0.30 22.86 -19.62
N SER A 409 -0.71 22.34 -18.45
CA SER A 409 -0.06 21.23 -17.75
C SER A 409 -1.01 20.57 -16.77
N PHE A 410 -0.59 19.42 -16.22
CA PHE A 410 -1.30 18.79 -15.10
C PHE A 410 -1.43 19.72 -13.89
N GLU A 411 -0.36 20.45 -13.56
CA GLU A 411 -0.37 21.43 -12.46
C GLU A 411 -1.41 22.54 -12.70
N ASP A 412 -1.47 23.10 -13.90
CA ASP A 412 -2.48 24.11 -14.26
C ASP A 412 -3.90 23.56 -14.12
N TYR A 413 -4.16 22.35 -14.63
CA TYR A 413 -5.44 21.68 -14.45
C TYR A 413 -5.82 21.54 -12.98
N VAL A 414 -4.91 21.02 -12.16
CA VAL A 414 -5.18 20.78 -10.72
C VAL A 414 -5.41 22.09 -9.98
N ASN A 415 -4.61 23.12 -10.24
CA ASN A 415 -4.75 24.42 -9.59
C ASN A 415 -6.10 25.07 -9.94
N LYS A 416 -6.51 25.04 -11.22
CA LYS A 416 -7.82 25.52 -11.67
C LYS A 416 -8.97 24.71 -11.06
N LEU A 417 -8.85 23.38 -11.03
CA LEU A 417 -9.86 22.48 -10.43
C LEU A 417 -9.99 22.71 -8.92
N THR A 418 -8.88 22.85 -8.22
CA THR A 418 -8.84 23.14 -6.79
C THR A 418 -9.50 24.49 -6.48
N LYS A 419 -9.13 25.52 -7.22
CA LYS A 419 -9.73 26.86 -7.09
C LYS A 419 -11.25 26.83 -7.34
N PHE A 420 -11.69 26.17 -8.41
CA PHE A 420 -13.11 25.98 -8.70
C PHE A 420 -13.84 25.26 -7.56
N THR A 421 -13.24 24.20 -7.03
CA THR A 421 -13.81 23.43 -5.90
C THR A 421 -13.95 24.29 -4.65
N LEU A 422 -12.93 25.05 -4.30
CA LEU A 422 -12.92 25.89 -3.10
C LEU A 422 -13.86 27.11 -3.21
N LEU A 423 -13.97 27.73 -4.37
CA LEU A 423 -14.73 28.96 -4.55
C LEU A 423 -16.20 28.74 -4.95
N GLU A 424 -16.43 27.80 -5.88
CA GLU A 424 -17.77 27.59 -6.45
C GLU A 424 -18.54 26.47 -5.75
N MET A 425 -17.85 25.43 -5.32
CA MET A 425 -18.51 24.24 -4.77
C MET A 425 -18.59 24.26 -3.25
N ALA A 426 -17.53 24.67 -2.55
CA ALA A 426 -17.48 24.64 -1.09
C ALA A 426 -18.68 25.31 -0.40
N PRO A 427 -19.19 26.46 -0.87
CA PRO A 427 -20.37 27.11 -0.28
C PRO A 427 -21.64 26.24 -0.35
N THR A 428 -21.71 25.28 -1.27
CA THR A 428 -22.89 24.42 -1.48
C THR A 428 -22.78 23.05 -0.81
N LEU A 429 -21.63 22.74 -0.22
CA LEU A 429 -21.32 21.43 0.36
C LEU A 429 -21.60 21.43 1.86
N SER A 430 -22.15 20.34 2.36
CA SER A 430 -22.42 20.13 3.77
C SER A 430 -21.90 18.76 4.25
N GLY A 431 -21.54 18.67 5.52
CA GLY A 431 -21.12 17.43 6.16
C GLY A 431 -19.65 17.42 6.62
N MET A 432 -19.39 16.72 7.73
CA MET A 432 -18.09 16.71 8.41
C MET A 432 -16.96 16.10 7.54
N THR A 433 -17.25 15.06 6.77
CA THR A 433 -16.26 14.43 5.88
C THR A 433 -15.84 15.36 4.75
N THR A 434 -16.80 16.11 4.19
CA THR A 434 -16.54 17.11 3.15
C THR A 434 -15.74 18.28 3.71
N ALA A 435 -16.04 18.74 4.92
CA ALA A 435 -15.28 19.80 5.59
C ALA A 435 -13.81 19.41 5.82
N LYS A 436 -13.54 18.15 6.21
CA LYS A 436 -12.17 17.64 6.33
C LYS A 436 -11.42 17.66 4.99
N LYS A 437 -12.06 17.18 3.91
CA LYS A 437 -11.47 17.19 2.55
C LYS A 437 -11.15 18.61 2.08
N LEU A 438 -12.09 19.54 2.26
CA LEU A 438 -11.88 20.95 1.92
C LEU A 438 -10.77 21.59 2.76
N GLY A 439 -10.65 21.23 4.05
CA GLY A 439 -9.55 21.69 4.91
C GLY A 439 -8.19 21.19 4.45
N LEU A 440 -8.08 19.92 4.03
CA LEU A 440 -6.86 19.37 3.44
C LEU A 440 -6.54 20.03 2.10
N LEU A 441 -7.53 20.19 1.25
CA LEU A 441 -7.39 20.83 -0.06
C LEU A 441 -6.92 22.28 0.08
N LEU A 442 -7.50 23.04 0.98
CA LEU A 442 -7.11 24.42 1.28
C LEU A 442 -5.67 24.49 1.82
N ARG A 443 -5.28 23.55 2.69
CA ARG A 443 -3.93 23.47 3.24
C ARG A 443 -2.90 23.20 2.12
N ASN A 444 -3.16 22.24 1.24
CA ASN A 444 -2.28 21.95 0.12
C ASN A 444 -2.14 23.17 -0.81
N TYR A 445 -3.27 23.82 -1.13
CA TYR A 445 -3.30 24.99 -1.99
C TYR A 445 -2.55 26.20 -1.42
N THR A 446 -2.74 26.49 -0.11
CA THR A 446 -2.13 27.69 0.53
C THR A 446 -0.65 27.51 0.84
N ARG A 447 -0.17 26.29 1.02
CA ARG A 447 1.25 26.01 1.27
C ARG A 447 2.11 26.05 0.02
N GLY A 448 1.52 26.08 -1.17
CA GLY A 448 2.24 26.04 -2.44
C GLY A 448 3.11 24.80 -2.61
N GLU A 449 2.73 23.69 -1.97
CA GLU A 449 3.42 22.40 -2.08
C GLU A 449 3.10 21.78 -3.45
N ASN A 450 3.89 22.10 -4.46
CA ASN A 450 3.71 21.66 -5.86
C ASN A 450 4.44 20.35 -6.16
N SER A 451 4.68 19.47 -5.18
CA SER A 451 5.17 18.13 -5.51
C SER A 451 4.13 17.36 -6.32
N ALA A 452 4.57 16.59 -7.30
CA ALA A 452 3.67 15.83 -8.18
C ALA A 452 2.68 14.95 -7.38
N TYR A 453 3.14 14.35 -6.27
CA TYR A 453 2.27 13.62 -5.34
C TYR A 453 1.15 14.51 -4.76
N LYS A 454 1.49 15.72 -4.27
CA LYS A 454 0.52 16.65 -3.68
C LYS A 454 -0.47 17.19 -4.69
N LEU A 455 -0.02 17.42 -5.91
CA LEU A 455 -0.91 17.79 -7.01
C LEU A 455 -1.90 16.64 -7.32
N PHE A 456 -1.42 15.39 -7.39
CA PHE A 456 -2.27 14.25 -7.64
C PHE A 456 -3.30 14.02 -6.50
N GLU A 457 -2.86 14.16 -5.24
CA GLU A 457 -3.74 14.12 -4.07
C GLU A 457 -4.80 15.23 -4.13
N SER A 458 -4.41 16.47 -4.47
CA SER A 458 -5.32 17.61 -4.58
C SER A 458 -6.35 17.42 -5.70
N MET A 459 -5.96 16.82 -6.82
CA MET A 459 -6.90 16.42 -7.86
C MET A 459 -7.94 15.42 -7.33
N LYS A 460 -7.50 14.35 -6.66
CA LYS A 460 -8.42 13.34 -6.09
C LYS A 460 -9.38 13.97 -5.09
N LEU A 461 -8.87 14.78 -4.16
CA LEU A 461 -9.69 15.48 -3.17
C LEU A 461 -10.70 16.42 -3.82
N SER A 462 -10.29 17.17 -4.84
CA SER A 462 -11.18 18.07 -5.60
C SER A 462 -12.30 17.29 -6.29
N LEU A 463 -11.96 16.18 -6.97
CA LEU A 463 -12.95 15.30 -7.62
C LEU A 463 -13.93 14.72 -6.60
N GLU A 464 -13.47 14.29 -5.42
CA GLU A 464 -14.32 13.74 -4.36
C GLU A 464 -15.24 14.76 -3.70
N CYS A 465 -15.06 16.04 -3.96
CA CYS A 465 -16.01 17.09 -3.57
C CYS A 465 -17.22 17.16 -4.51
N PHE A 466 -17.14 16.62 -5.73
CA PHE A 466 -18.30 16.58 -6.61
C PHE A 466 -19.36 15.60 -6.07
N PRO A 467 -20.65 15.95 -6.14
CA PRO A 467 -21.73 15.07 -5.69
C PRO A 467 -21.63 13.68 -6.33
N SER A 468 -21.85 12.62 -5.55
CA SER A 468 -21.77 11.21 -6.01
C SER A 468 -20.38 10.74 -6.49
N VAL A 469 -19.33 11.56 -6.38
CA VAL A 469 -17.95 11.15 -6.68
C VAL A 469 -17.30 10.65 -5.38
N GLY A 470 -17.07 9.35 -5.31
CA GLY A 470 -16.34 8.71 -4.21
C GLY A 470 -14.96 8.22 -4.66
N SER A 471 -14.23 7.57 -3.76
CA SER A 471 -12.88 7.04 -4.01
C SER A 471 -12.76 6.16 -5.26
N LYS A 472 -13.80 5.40 -5.61
CA LYS A 472 -13.79 4.60 -6.85
C LYS A 472 -13.66 5.47 -8.10
N ILE A 473 -14.41 6.58 -8.17
CA ILE A 473 -14.41 7.46 -9.35
C ILE A 473 -13.17 8.32 -9.38
N SER A 474 -12.73 8.85 -8.22
CA SER A 474 -11.50 9.62 -8.10
C SER A 474 -10.23 8.80 -8.41
N THR A 475 -10.33 7.46 -8.40
CA THR A 475 -9.29 6.54 -8.88
C THR A 475 -9.46 6.20 -10.36
N LEU A 476 -10.68 5.89 -10.79
CA LEU A 476 -10.96 5.40 -12.14
C LEU A 476 -10.80 6.50 -13.20
N TYR A 477 -11.21 7.72 -12.90
CA TYR A 477 -11.09 8.83 -13.82
C TYR A 477 -9.63 9.18 -14.17
N PRO A 478 -8.70 9.38 -13.21
CA PRO A 478 -7.29 9.58 -13.53
C PRO A 478 -6.66 8.38 -14.27
N TYR A 479 -7.08 7.17 -13.94
CA TYR A 479 -6.64 5.98 -14.65
C TYR A 479 -6.99 6.07 -16.15
N TYR A 480 -8.21 6.43 -16.49
CA TYR A 480 -8.60 6.57 -17.90
C TYR A 480 -7.86 7.74 -18.58
N VAL A 481 -7.78 8.90 -17.94
CA VAL A 481 -7.15 10.09 -18.52
C VAL A 481 -5.65 9.86 -18.72
N ILE A 482 -4.95 9.43 -17.68
CA ILE A 482 -3.49 9.41 -17.68
C ILE A 482 -2.95 8.10 -18.27
N TRP A 483 -3.49 6.95 -17.84
CA TRP A 483 -2.94 5.66 -18.27
C TRP A 483 -3.50 5.20 -19.63
N VAL A 484 -4.82 5.33 -19.86
CA VAL A 484 -5.43 4.86 -21.11
C VAL A 484 -5.22 5.86 -22.23
N TYR A 485 -5.55 7.14 -22.02
CA TYR A 485 -5.45 8.18 -23.04
C TYR A 485 -4.08 8.85 -23.12
N ASN A 486 -3.21 8.59 -22.16
CA ASN A 486 -1.85 9.14 -22.08
C ASN A 486 -1.82 10.68 -21.98
N VAL A 487 -2.88 11.30 -21.48
CA VAL A 487 -2.90 12.72 -21.13
C VAL A 487 -2.13 12.87 -19.80
N TRP A 488 -1.20 13.83 -19.72
CA TRP A 488 -0.31 14.02 -18.56
C TRP A 488 0.47 12.76 -18.16
N SER A 489 1.13 12.16 -19.13
CA SER A 489 1.85 10.88 -18.99
C SER A 489 2.95 10.89 -17.92
N GLU A 490 3.47 12.04 -17.55
CA GLU A 490 4.42 12.26 -16.45
C GLU A 490 3.86 11.91 -15.08
N MET A 491 2.53 11.81 -14.96
CA MET A 491 1.84 11.48 -13.72
C MET A 491 1.55 9.99 -13.52
N LYS A 492 1.99 9.12 -14.44
CA LYS A 492 1.69 7.67 -14.42
C LYS A 492 2.09 6.98 -13.13
N GLU A 493 3.19 7.37 -12.51
CA GLU A 493 3.66 6.77 -11.25
C GLU A 493 2.69 6.94 -10.07
N TYR A 494 1.80 7.95 -10.12
CA TYR A 494 0.80 8.23 -9.08
C TYR A 494 -0.55 7.60 -9.37
N VAL A 495 -0.78 7.11 -10.59
CA VAL A 495 -2.05 6.50 -10.98
C VAL A 495 -2.25 5.17 -10.27
N GLU A 496 -3.32 5.10 -9.50
CA GLU A 496 -3.73 3.85 -8.86
C GLU A 496 -4.50 2.96 -9.84
N PRO A 497 -4.27 1.65 -9.83
CA PRO A 497 -5.04 0.73 -10.66
C PRO A 497 -6.49 0.65 -10.17
N PRO A 498 -7.46 0.49 -11.09
CA PRO A 498 -8.82 0.13 -10.68
C PRO A 498 -8.83 -1.29 -10.10
N ILE A 499 -9.15 -1.40 -8.81
CA ILE A 499 -9.24 -2.69 -8.12
C ILE A 499 -10.69 -2.93 -7.73
N ASP A 500 -11.27 -3.98 -8.29
CA ASP A 500 -12.59 -4.49 -7.94
C ASP A 500 -12.61 -6.03 -8.00
N TRP A 501 -13.79 -6.62 -7.97
CA TRP A 501 -13.95 -8.07 -8.07
C TRP A 501 -13.29 -8.68 -9.33
N ASN A 502 -13.22 -7.93 -10.44
CA ASN A 502 -12.59 -8.42 -11.67
C ASN A 502 -11.07 -8.50 -11.53
N THR A 503 -10.44 -7.62 -10.76
CA THR A 503 -9.01 -7.71 -10.42
C THR A 503 -8.73 -8.84 -9.44
N VAL A 504 -9.61 -9.02 -8.45
CA VAL A 504 -9.46 -10.04 -7.40
C VAL A 504 -9.52 -11.46 -7.96
N LYS A 505 -10.40 -11.72 -8.93
CA LYS A 505 -10.55 -13.05 -9.52
C LYS A 505 -9.24 -13.62 -10.10
N PRO A 506 -8.58 -12.96 -11.08
CA PRO A 506 -7.31 -13.46 -11.60
C PRO A 506 -6.21 -13.47 -10.54
N TYR A 507 -6.13 -12.48 -9.65
CA TYR A 507 -5.15 -12.45 -8.56
C TYR A 507 -5.19 -13.73 -7.70
N VAL A 508 -6.38 -14.15 -7.29
CA VAL A 508 -6.58 -15.39 -6.52
C VAL A 508 -6.32 -16.63 -7.36
N ASN A 509 -6.82 -16.66 -8.60
CA ASN A 509 -6.66 -17.81 -9.49
C ASN A 509 -5.20 -18.09 -9.88
N LEU A 510 -4.37 -17.05 -9.90
CA LEU A 510 -2.92 -17.15 -10.07
C LEU A 510 -2.21 -17.74 -8.84
N GLY A 511 -2.89 -17.86 -7.71
CA GLY A 511 -2.30 -18.38 -6.46
C GLY A 511 -1.41 -17.38 -5.74
N LEU A 512 -1.65 -16.08 -5.93
CA LEU A 512 -0.95 -14.99 -5.26
C LEU A 512 -1.49 -14.68 -3.87
N SER A 513 -2.73 -15.12 -3.57
CA SER A 513 -3.41 -14.88 -2.30
C SER A 513 -3.46 -16.12 -1.41
N ASN A 514 -3.39 -15.91 -0.10
CA ASN A 514 -3.72 -16.92 0.92
C ASN A 514 -5.24 -17.15 1.03
N MET A 515 -6.06 -16.26 0.48
CA MET A 515 -7.52 -16.36 0.53
C MET A 515 -8.07 -17.06 -0.71
N THR A 516 -9.22 -17.69 -0.55
CA THR A 516 -9.98 -18.27 -1.66
C THR A 516 -10.97 -17.25 -2.25
N LEU A 517 -11.43 -17.50 -3.47
CA LEU A 517 -12.52 -16.68 -4.06
C LEU A 517 -13.81 -16.71 -3.22
N LYS A 518 -14.05 -17.80 -2.48
CA LYS A 518 -15.21 -17.92 -1.59
C LYS A 518 -15.11 -16.95 -0.42
N ASP A 519 -13.92 -16.81 0.16
CA ASP A 519 -13.66 -15.90 1.28
C ASP A 519 -13.80 -14.45 0.84
N LEU A 520 -13.25 -14.11 -0.32
CA LEU A 520 -13.24 -12.75 -0.86
C LEU A 520 -14.55 -12.32 -1.55
N ARG A 521 -15.47 -13.27 -1.85
CA ARG A 521 -16.75 -12.93 -2.46
C ARG A 521 -17.64 -12.08 -1.56
N LYS A 522 -17.50 -12.25 -0.24
CA LYS A 522 -18.25 -11.45 0.75
C LYS A 522 -17.68 -10.04 0.92
N ASP A 523 -16.38 -9.91 0.84
CA ASP A 523 -15.65 -8.65 0.98
C ASP A 523 -14.39 -8.63 0.10
N PRO A 524 -14.51 -8.23 -1.17
CA PRO A 524 -13.37 -8.15 -2.08
C PRO A 524 -12.30 -7.16 -1.64
N LYS A 525 -12.67 -6.16 -0.84
CA LYS A 525 -11.75 -5.10 -0.39
C LYS A 525 -10.59 -5.64 0.45
N LYS A 526 -10.75 -6.81 1.06
CA LYS A 526 -9.67 -7.49 1.78
C LYS A 526 -8.45 -7.82 0.91
N ALA A 527 -8.60 -7.94 -0.41
CA ALA A 527 -7.50 -8.17 -1.34
C ALA A 527 -6.83 -6.90 -1.86
N TYR A 528 -7.46 -5.73 -1.72
CA TYR A 528 -6.98 -4.48 -2.32
C TYR A 528 -5.58 -4.06 -1.83
N PRO A 529 -5.26 -4.10 -0.53
CA PRO A 529 -3.92 -3.76 -0.06
C PRO A 529 -2.83 -4.64 -0.69
N ALA A 530 -3.08 -5.95 -0.78
CA ALA A 530 -2.14 -6.89 -1.36
C ALA A 530 -1.92 -6.67 -2.87
N ILE A 531 -2.98 -6.34 -3.61
CA ILE A 531 -2.90 -6.04 -5.05
C ILE A 531 -2.15 -4.72 -5.27
N ASN A 532 -2.39 -3.70 -4.45
CA ASN A 532 -1.65 -2.44 -4.51
C ASN A 532 -0.15 -2.65 -4.21
N ARG A 533 0.19 -3.41 -3.18
CA ARG A 533 1.59 -3.76 -2.89
C ARG A 533 2.23 -4.55 -4.03
N LEU A 534 1.50 -5.45 -4.66
CA LEU A 534 1.97 -6.17 -5.84
C LEU A 534 2.22 -5.22 -7.02
N ALA A 535 1.36 -4.23 -7.23
CA ALA A 535 1.55 -3.22 -8.25
C ALA A 535 2.83 -2.40 -8.01
N GLU A 536 3.05 -1.95 -6.79
CA GLU A 536 4.27 -1.25 -6.37
C GLU A 536 5.54 -2.11 -6.53
N GLU A 537 5.43 -3.39 -6.20
CA GLU A 537 6.54 -4.33 -6.31
C GLU A 537 6.95 -4.58 -7.77
N LEU A 538 5.99 -4.78 -8.66
CA LEU A 538 6.25 -5.15 -10.04
C LEU A 538 6.46 -3.93 -10.96
N PHE A 539 5.79 -2.82 -10.70
CA PHE A 539 5.74 -1.64 -11.56
C PHE A 539 5.77 -0.34 -10.73
N PRO A 540 6.86 -0.03 -10.03
CA PRO A 540 6.93 1.13 -9.12
C PRO A 540 6.74 2.48 -9.84
N GLU A 541 7.08 2.56 -11.14
CA GLU A 541 6.95 3.77 -11.95
C GLU A 541 5.62 3.83 -12.73
N ASP A 542 4.86 2.74 -12.75
CA ASP A 542 3.57 2.66 -13.43
C ASP A 542 2.69 1.57 -12.81
N LYS A 543 2.23 1.81 -11.59
CA LYS A 543 1.39 0.87 -10.82
C LYS A 543 0.10 0.50 -11.55
N ALA A 544 -0.37 1.38 -12.41
CA ALA A 544 -1.58 1.17 -13.20
C ALA A 544 -1.49 -0.04 -14.14
N LYS A 545 -0.29 -0.50 -14.51
CA LYS A 545 -0.11 -1.73 -15.34
C LYS A 545 -0.74 -2.97 -14.72
N ILE A 546 -0.87 -3.04 -13.39
CA ILE A 546 -1.55 -4.17 -12.73
C ILE A 546 -3.04 -4.25 -13.09
N SER A 547 -3.62 -3.19 -13.65
CA SER A 547 -5.00 -3.17 -14.17
C SER A 547 -5.23 -4.16 -15.31
N ILE A 548 -4.17 -4.69 -15.91
CA ILE A 548 -4.26 -5.80 -16.87
C ILE A 548 -4.93 -7.03 -16.25
N LEU A 549 -4.78 -7.22 -14.93
CA LEU A 549 -5.57 -8.21 -14.18
C LEU A 549 -7.06 -7.86 -14.19
N TRP A 550 -7.42 -6.59 -14.05
CA TRP A 550 -8.82 -6.15 -14.13
C TRP A 550 -9.43 -6.42 -15.49
N ILE A 551 -8.69 -6.13 -16.56
CA ILE A 551 -9.13 -6.43 -17.93
C ILE A 551 -9.26 -7.94 -18.11
N ALA A 552 -8.26 -8.72 -17.73
CA ALA A 552 -8.31 -10.18 -17.80
C ALA A 552 -9.47 -10.78 -16.98
N GLY A 553 -9.73 -10.24 -15.80
CA GLY A 553 -10.85 -10.67 -14.96
C GLY A 553 -12.21 -10.36 -15.57
N ARG A 554 -12.33 -9.25 -16.29
CA ARG A 554 -13.56 -8.83 -16.98
C ARG A 554 -13.80 -9.64 -18.24
N GLU A 555 -12.76 -9.91 -19.01
CA GLU A 555 -12.88 -10.59 -20.32
C GLU A 555 -12.96 -12.12 -20.19
N TRP A 556 -12.14 -12.72 -19.34
CA TRP A 556 -11.98 -14.17 -19.26
C TRP A 556 -12.44 -14.82 -17.96
N CYS A 557 -12.35 -14.14 -16.80
CA CYS A 557 -12.72 -14.72 -15.51
C CYS A 557 -14.22 -14.57 -15.16
N THR A 558 -15.08 -14.27 -16.09
CA THR A 558 -16.52 -14.03 -15.87
C THR A 558 -17.35 -15.30 -15.70
N LYS A 559 -16.98 -16.40 -16.38
CA LYS A 559 -17.65 -17.71 -16.32
C LYS A 559 -16.61 -18.84 -16.25
N PRO A 560 -16.95 -20.02 -15.65
CA PRO A 560 -16.00 -21.11 -15.41
C PRO A 560 -15.26 -21.67 -16.64
N HIS A 561 -15.75 -21.46 -17.85
CA HIS A 561 -15.21 -22.07 -19.09
C HIS A 561 -14.69 -21.06 -20.12
N LYS A 562 -14.52 -19.79 -19.78
CA LYS A 562 -14.14 -18.75 -20.75
C LYS A 562 -12.65 -18.48 -20.90
N CYS A 563 -11.77 -19.25 -20.23
CA CYS A 563 -10.31 -19.05 -20.37
C CYS A 563 -9.81 -19.22 -21.84
N TYR A 564 -10.58 -19.90 -22.68
CA TYR A 564 -10.31 -20.10 -24.11
C TYR A 564 -11.15 -19.25 -25.07
N GLY A 565 -12.08 -18.43 -24.60
CA GLY A 565 -13.16 -18.07 -25.48
C GLY A 565 -13.66 -16.63 -25.53
N TYR A 566 -12.86 -15.62 -25.23
CA TYR A 566 -13.25 -14.27 -25.61
C TYR A 566 -12.65 -13.93 -26.98
N MET A 567 -13.50 -13.69 -27.98
CA MET A 567 -13.10 -13.42 -29.38
C MET A 567 -12.11 -14.45 -29.96
N GLY A 568 -12.21 -15.74 -29.57
CA GLY A 568 -11.29 -16.78 -30.05
C GLY A 568 -9.85 -16.67 -29.51
N ARG A 569 -9.61 -15.84 -28.50
CA ARG A 569 -8.28 -15.64 -27.90
C ARG A 569 -8.18 -16.31 -26.53
N LYS A 570 -7.03 -16.95 -26.29
CA LYS A 570 -6.65 -17.52 -25.00
C LYS A 570 -6.36 -16.40 -23.99
N CYS A 571 -6.77 -16.58 -22.71
CA CYS A 571 -6.43 -15.64 -21.65
C CYS A 571 -4.91 -15.43 -21.55
N TRP A 572 -4.44 -14.22 -21.37
CA TRP A 572 -3.01 -13.89 -21.29
C TRP A 572 -2.28 -14.66 -20.19
N PHE A 573 -2.95 -14.93 -19.07
CA PHE A 573 -2.39 -15.63 -17.90
C PHE A 573 -2.65 -17.15 -17.91
N TYR A 574 -3.20 -17.71 -18.98
CA TYR A 574 -3.64 -19.11 -19.03
C TYR A 574 -2.55 -20.10 -18.60
N ASP A 575 -1.33 -19.93 -19.11
CA ASP A 575 -0.22 -20.87 -18.92
C ASP A 575 0.35 -20.85 -17.48
N ILE A 576 0.08 -19.80 -16.70
CA ILE A 576 0.50 -19.66 -15.31
C ILE A 576 -0.66 -19.70 -14.32
N CYS A 577 -1.91 -19.77 -14.81
CA CYS A 577 -3.11 -19.76 -13.98
C CYS A 577 -3.50 -21.19 -13.55
N GLY A 578 -3.61 -21.44 -12.23
CA GLY A 578 -3.98 -22.76 -11.71
C GLY A 578 -5.35 -23.28 -12.16
N ARG A 579 -6.22 -22.45 -12.75
CA ARG A 579 -7.46 -22.88 -13.40
C ARG A 579 -7.24 -23.37 -14.83
N GLY A 580 -6.28 -22.79 -15.55
CA GLY A 580 -5.95 -23.19 -16.92
C GLY A 580 -5.48 -24.64 -16.96
N THR A 581 -4.52 -24.97 -16.11
CA THR A 581 -3.93 -26.31 -16.03
C THR A 581 -4.93 -27.39 -15.57
N LYS A 582 -5.82 -27.11 -14.61
CA LYS A 582 -6.87 -28.05 -14.17
C LYS A 582 -7.99 -28.28 -15.18
N ASN A 583 -8.23 -27.35 -16.08
CA ASN A 583 -9.24 -27.52 -17.15
C ASN A 583 -8.70 -28.37 -18.32
N GLU A 584 -7.39 -28.40 -18.56
CA GLU A 584 -6.81 -29.35 -19.53
C GLU A 584 -6.91 -30.81 -19.05
N GLU A 585 -6.76 -31.06 -17.74
CA GLU A 585 -6.94 -32.38 -17.17
C GLU A 585 -8.41 -32.85 -17.25
N ARG A 586 -9.38 -31.96 -16.94
CA ARG A 586 -10.82 -32.27 -17.07
C ARG A 586 -11.31 -32.37 -18.51
N GLY A 587 -10.79 -31.52 -19.41
CA GLY A 587 -11.16 -31.61 -20.84
C GLY A 587 -10.61 -32.85 -21.54
N LYS A 588 -9.60 -33.54 -20.96
CA LYS A 588 -9.12 -34.85 -21.43
C LYS A 588 -9.97 -36.00 -20.88
N GLU A 589 -10.58 -35.83 -19.70
CA GLU A 589 -11.50 -36.83 -19.12
C GLU A 589 -12.90 -36.78 -19.80
N ASP A 590 -13.33 -35.62 -20.30
CA ASP A 590 -14.64 -35.49 -21.00
C ASP A 590 -14.55 -35.82 -22.49
N MET A 591 -13.37 -36.08 -23.05
CA MET A 591 -13.16 -36.51 -24.43
C MET A 591 -12.66 -37.96 -24.56
N GLY A 592 -12.60 -38.72 -23.52
CA GLY A 592 -12.39 -40.18 -23.44
C GLY A 592 -13.67 -40.84 -22.97
#